data_84275af762f9d5700d4266e36c55093b
#
_entry.id   84275af762f9d5700d4266e36c55093b
#
_cell.length_a   1.000
_cell.length_b   1.000
_cell.length_c   1.000
_cell.angle_alpha   90.00
_cell.angle_beta   90.00
_cell.angle_gamma   90.00
#
_symmetry.space_group_name_H-M   'P 1'
#
loop_
_entity.id
_entity.type
_entity.pdbx_description
1 polymer ?
#
loop_
_entity_poly.entity_id
_entity_poly.type
_entity_poly.pdbx_seq_one_letter_code
_entity_poly.pdbx_strand_id
1 'polypeptide(L)'
;MDAVHPGGLGGTYGGNPVAAAAALAVLGKIEREDLLARSRAIGETIMASFRAFAERFDMVGDVRGRGAMCAIELVTDRTTKEPLGADAMNGIARRCLEQGVIVLTAGTYGNVVRLLPPITIDDALLEEGLGVLEEALAGA
;
A
#
# COMPACT_ATOMS: atom_id res chain seq x y z
N MET A 1 -18.19 13.99 -19.60
CA MET A 1 -19.04 12.84 -19.95
C MET A 1 -19.55 12.91 -21.40
N ASP A 2 -19.65 14.08 -21.96
CA ASP A 2 -20.23 14.29 -23.32
C ASP A 2 -19.38 13.76 -24.48
N ALA A 3 -18.13 13.36 -24.21
CA ALA A 3 -17.23 12.78 -25.23
C ALA A 3 -17.46 11.26 -25.49
N VAL A 4 -18.32 10.62 -24.72
CA VAL A 4 -18.60 9.18 -24.85
C VAL A 4 -19.77 8.99 -25.80
N HIS A 5 -19.61 8.11 -26.80
CA HIS A 5 -20.69 7.79 -27.73
C HIS A 5 -21.90 7.17 -27.03
N PRO A 6 -23.12 7.33 -27.57
CA PRO A 6 -24.31 6.72 -26.99
C PRO A 6 -24.14 5.22 -26.73
N GLY A 7 -24.45 4.78 -25.50
CA GLY A 7 -24.28 3.40 -25.07
C GLY A 7 -22.84 3.04 -24.61
N GLY A 8 -21.88 3.97 -24.68
CA GLY A 8 -20.48 3.71 -24.26
C GLY A 8 -20.28 3.65 -22.75
N LEU A 9 -21.22 4.18 -21.96
CA LEU A 9 -21.28 4.05 -20.51
C LEU A 9 -22.61 3.45 -20.11
N GLY A 10 -22.56 2.46 -19.25
CA GLY A 10 -23.75 1.83 -18.71
C GLY A 10 -23.42 0.59 -17.90
N GLY A 11 -24.36 0.15 -17.10
CA GLY A 11 -24.23 -1.06 -16.29
C GLY A 11 -25.59 -1.44 -15.71
N THR A 12 -25.85 -2.71 -15.56
CA THR A 12 -27.10 -3.27 -15.04
C THR A 12 -27.46 -2.74 -13.66
N TYR A 13 -26.44 -2.37 -12.87
CA TYR A 13 -26.58 -1.83 -11.49
C TYR A 13 -26.56 -0.31 -11.41
N GLY A 14 -26.40 0.38 -12.53
CA GLY A 14 -26.43 1.85 -12.60
C GLY A 14 -27.73 2.39 -12.05
N GLY A 15 -27.66 3.40 -11.14
CA GLY A 15 -28.84 3.98 -10.50
C GLY A 15 -29.48 3.16 -9.40
N ASN A 16 -28.88 2.06 -8.95
CA ASN A 16 -29.37 1.32 -7.79
C ASN A 16 -29.40 2.24 -6.55
N PRO A 17 -30.57 2.44 -5.89
CA PRO A 17 -30.70 3.42 -4.81
C PRO A 17 -29.87 3.10 -3.57
N VAL A 18 -29.65 1.84 -3.25
CA VAL A 18 -28.79 1.41 -2.13
C VAL A 18 -27.32 1.75 -2.42
N ALA A 19 -26.85 1.46 -3.63
CA ALA A 19 -25.49 1.80 -4.04
C ALA A 19 -25.29 3.32 -4.09
N ALA A 20 -26.28 4.09 -4.56
CA ALA A 20 -26.22 5.55 -4.59
C ALA A 20 -26.18 6.14 -3.18
N ALA A 21 -27.01 5.66 -2.26
CA ALA A 21 -27.00 6.08 -0.87
C ALA A 21 -25.66 5.75 -0.18
N ALA A 22 -25.10 4.57 -0.41
CA ALA A 22 -23.78 4.19 0.10
C ALA A 22 -22.67 5.10 -0.44
N ALA A 23 -22.70 5.41 -1.74
CA ALA A 23 -21.72 6.32 -2.36
C ALA A 23 -21.77 7.72 -1.74
N LEU A 24 -22.98 8.28 -1.56
CA LEU A 24 -23.15 9.58 -0.92
C LEU A 24 -22.67 9.58 0.55
N ALA A 25 -22.94 8.51 1.28
CA ALA A 25 -22.47 8.36 2.67
C ALA A 25 -20.92 8.32 2.75
N VAL A 26 -20.26 7.60 1.83
CA VAL A 26 -18.79 7.54 1.75
C VAL A 26 -18.20 8.91 1.40
N LEU A 27 -18.74 9.60 0.38
CA LEU A 27 -18.28 10.94 -0.01
C LEU A 27 -18.42 11.92 1.16
N GLY A 28 -19.58 11.93 1.80
CA GLY A 28 -19.81 12.79 2.97
C GLY A 28 -18.90 12.45 4.17
N LYS A 29 -18.53 11.19 4.36
CA LYS A 29 -17.54 10.77 5.38
C LYS A 29 -16.14 11.30 5.05
N ILE A 30 -15.71 11.17 3.78
CA ILE A 30 -14.42 11.69 3.31
C ILE A 30 -14.28 13.19 3.61
N GLU A 31 -15.33 13.97 3.33
CA GLU A 31 -15.34 15.41 3.59
C GLU A 31 -15.38 15.74 5.08
N ARG A 32 -16.33 15.19 5.83
CA ARG A 32 -16.50 15.51 7.26
C ARG A 32 -15.32 15.15 8.14
N GLU A 33 -14.62 14.06 7.82
CA GLU A 33 -13.51 13.55 8.62
C GLU A 33 -12.12 13.90 8.03
N ASP A 34 -12.10 14.73 6.98
CA ASP A 34 -10.88 15.12 6.25
C ASP A 34 -9.95 13.91 5.95
N LEU A 35 -10.55 12.84 5.40
CA LEU A 35 -9.82 11.60 5.16
C LEU A 35 -8.70 11.76 4.13
N LEU A 36 -8.68 12.83 3.34
CA LEU A 36 -7.57 13.14 2.44
C LEU A 36 -6.33 13.60 3.22
N ALA A 37 -6.51 14.43 4.24
CA ALA A 37 -5.42 14.80 5.14
C ALA A 37 -4.91 13.59 5.92
N ARG A 38 -5.83 12.75 6.45
CA ARG A 38 -5.46 11.50 7.13
C ARG A 38 -4.65 10.57 6.23
N SER A 39 -5.05 10.39 4.97
CA SER A 39 -4.32 9.58 4.00
C SER A 39 -2.90 10.11 3.76
N ARG A 40 -2.72 11.44 3.71
CA ARG A 40 -1.39 12.05 3.59
C ARG A 40 -0.53 11.78 4.82
N ALA A 41 -1.08 11.94 6.02
CA ALA A 41 -0.34 11.70 7.26
C ALA A 41 0.12 10.23 7.37
N ILE A 42 -0.76 9.26 7.09
CA ILE A 42 -0.39 7.84 7.01
C ILE A 42 0.75 7.63 6.01
N GLY A 43 0.63 8.23 4.83
CA GLY A 43 1.65 8.12 3.79
C GLY A 43 2.99 8.70 4.21
N GLU A 44 3.02 9.83 4.91
CA GLU A 44 4.23 10.44 5.45
C GLU A 44 4.94 9.51 6.45
N THR A 45 4.19 8.88 7.36
CA THR A 45 4.70 7.88 8.30
C THR A 45 5.31 6.68 7.58
N ILE A 46 4.57 6.07 6.65
CA ILE A 46 5.06 4.91 5.89
C ILE A 46 6.31 5.28 5.08
N MET A 47 6.29 6.41 4.38
CA MET A 47 7.42 6.85 3.55
C MET A 47 8.66 7.19 4.37
N ALA A 48 8.50 7.71 5.59
CA ALA A 48 9.62 7.94 6.51
C ALA A 48 10.28 6.60 6.90
N SER A 49 9.49 5.61 7.31
CA SER A 49 9.98 4.27 7.64
C SER A 49 10.63 3.59 6.43
N PHE A 50 10.02 3.67 5.25
CA PHE A 50 10.56 3.06 4.05
C PHE A 50 11.89 3.69 3.60
N ARG A 51 12.08 5.01 3.78
CA ARG A 51 13.37 5.65 3.55
C ARG A 51 14.42 5.18 4.54
N ALA A 52 14.06 5.05 5.83
CA ALA A 52 14.96 4.49 6.82
C ALA A 52 15.35 3.03 6.50
N PHE A 53 14.41 2.23 6.01
CA PHE A 53 14.71 0.87 5.52
C PHE A 53 15.67 0.91 4.34
N ALA A 54 15.51 1.85 3.40
CA ALA A 54 16.41 2.01 2.26
C ALA A 54 17.83 2.43 2.67
N GLU A 55 17.98 3.15 3.77
CA GLU A 55 19.30 3.48 4.32
C GLU A 55 19.95 2.28 5.02
N ARG A 56 19.17 1.39 5.59
CA ARG A 56 19.62 0.27 6.43
C ARG A 56 19.77 -1.04 5.67
N PHE A 57 18.93 -1.29 4.67
CA PHE A 57 18.88 -2.55 3.93
C PHE A 57 19.21 -2.33 2.46
N ASP A 58 20.33 -2.90 2.00
CA ASP A 58 20.78 -2.79 0.61
C ASP A 58 19.81 -3.38 -0.41
N MET A 59 18.97 -4.32 0.05
CA MET A 59 17.92 -4.90 -0.80
C MET A 59 16.79 -3.95 -1.16
N VAL A 60 16.63 -2.80 -0.49
CA VAL A 60 15.59 -1.81 -0.85
C VAL A 60 16.07 -0.97 -2.02
N GLY A 61 15.62 -1.29 -3.21
CA GLY A 61 16.02 -0.65 -4.47
C GLY A 61 15.28 0.63 -4.82
N ASP A 62 14.01 0.75 -4.40
CA ASP A 62 13.19 1.92 -4.65
C ASP A 62 12.11 2.08 -3.56
N VAL A 63 11.73 3.34 -3.31
CA VAL A 63 10.68 3.72 -2.34
C VAL A 63 9.76 4.73 -3.01
N ARG A 64 8.48 4.42 -3.13
CA ARG A 64 7.49 5.27 -3.78
C ARG A 64 6.12 5.19 -3.13
N GLY A 65 5.32 6.24 -3.28
CA GLY A 65 3.96 6.25 -2.74
C GLY A 65 3.20 7.54 -2.99
N ARG A 66 1.90 7.47 -2.78
CA ARG A 66 1.00 8.62 -2.80
C ARG A 66 -0.11 8.43 -1.75
N GLY A 67 -0.21 9.34 -0.79
CA GLY A 67 -1.08 9.15 0.36
C GLY A 67 -0.76 7.83 1.05
N ALA A 68 -1.77 7.12 1.54
CA ALA A 68 -1.62 5.86 2.25
C ALA A 68 -1.18 4.67 1.36
N MET A 69 -1.08 4.83 0.04
CA MET A 69 -0.60 3.79 -0.85
C MET A 69 0.89 3.96 -1.10
N CYS A 70 1.71 3.15 -0.44
CA CYS A 70 3.16 3.20 -0.50
C CYS A 70 3.74 1.83 -0.82
N ALA A 71 4.93 1.81 -1.41
CA ALA A 71 5.60 0.59 -1.82
C ALA A 71 7.12 0.70 -1.69
N ILE A 72 7.76 -0.42 -1.34
CA ILE A 72 9.19 -0.64 -1.53
C ILE A 72 9.40 -1.71 -2.59
N GLU A 73 10.40 -1.51 -3.42
CA GLU A 73 10.84 -2.50 -4.41
C GLU A 73 12.15 -3.12 -3.94
N LEU A 74 12.14 -4.45 -3.86
CA LEU A 74 13.27 -5.21 -3.33
C LEU A 74 14.10 -5.81 -4.47
N VAL A 75 15.41 -5.65 -4.37
CA VAL A 75 16.39 -6.01 -5.40
C VAL A 75 17.56 -6.78 -4.79
N THR A 76 18.25 -7.56 -5.59
CA THR A 76 19.53 -8.20 -5.20
C THR A 76 20.70 -7.24 -5.37
N ASP A 77 20.57 -6.27 -6.29
CA ASP A 77 21.58 -5.27 -6.58
C ASP A 77 20.92 -3.95 -6.94
N ARG A 78 21.29 -2.86 -6.23
CA ARG A 78 20.73 -1.52 -6.46
C ARG A 78 21.15 -0.88 -7.78
N THR A 79 22.28 -1.30 -8.35
CA THR A 79 22.82 -0.74 -9.59
C THR A 79 22.12 -1.35 -10.79
N THR A 80 22.02 -2.67 -10.83
CA THR A 80 21.40 -3.40 -11.93
C THR A 80 19.87 -3.47 -11.82
N LYS A 81 19.34 -3.21 -10.62
CA LYS A 81 17.90 -3.37 -10.28
C LYS A 81 17.39 -4.79 -10.48
N GLU A 82 18.28 -5.78 -10.38
CA GLU A 82 17.90 -7.19 -10.41
C GLU A 82 16.85 -7.48 -9.32
N PRO A 83 15.66 -7.97 -9.67
CA PRO A 83 14.61 -8.23 -8.69
C PRO A 83 15.01 -9.25 -7.63
N LEU A 84 14.60 -9.03 -6.38
CA LEU A 84 14.74 -10.04 -5.33
C LEU A 84 13.91 -11.28 -5.67
N GLY A 85 14.50 -12.46 -5.53
CA GLY A 85 13.88 -13.72 -5.91
C GLY A 85 12.63 -14.09 -5.10
N ALA A 86 11.75 -14.88 -5.69
CA ALA A 86 10.45 -15.25 -5.11
C ALA A 86 10.56 -15.91 -3.73
N ASP A 87 11.58 -16.75 -3.50
CA ASP A 87 11.76 -17.44 -2.20
C ASP A 87 12.05 -16.46 -1.07
N ALA A 88 12.90 -15.45 -1.31
CA ALA A 88 13.19 -14.40 -0.34
C ALA A 88 11.95 -13.53 -0.09
N MET A 89 11.22 -13.15 -1.15
CA MET A 89 9.96 -12.40 -1.04
C MET A 89 8.91 -13.14 -0.23
N ASN A 90 8.74 -14.44 -0.49
CA ASN A 90 7.82 -15.29 0.27
C ASN A 90 8.28 -15.44 1.73
N GLY A 91 9.60 -15.50 1.96
CA GLY A 91 10.18 -15.52 3.30
C GLY A 91 9.82 -14.26 4.10
N ILE A 92 9.95 -13.08 3.50
CA ILE A 92 9.57 -11.80 4.13
C ILE A 92 8.08 -11.78 4.45
N ALA A 93 7.22 -12.10 3.47
CA ALA A 93 5.78 -12.11 3.66
C ALA A 93 5.34 -13.09 4.76
N ARG A 94 5.96 -14.27 4.83
CA ARG A 94 5.68 -15.28 5.85
C ARG A 94 6.08 -14.79 7.25
N ARG A 95 7.26 -14.17 7.41
CA ARG A 95 7.69 -13.61 8.70
C ARG A 95 6.72 -12.53 9.21
N CYS A 96 6.25 -11.65 8.30
CA CYS A 96 5.22 -10.69 8.66
C CYS A 96 3.93 -11.39 9.14
N LEU A 97 3.48 -12.42 8.41
CA LEU A 97 2.27 -13.16 8.75
C LEU A 97 2.39 -13.88 10.10
N GLU A 98 3.54 -14.47 10.40
CA GLU A 98 3.83 -15.15 11.68
C GLU A 98 3.73 -14.19 12.88
N GLN A 99 3.94 -12.89 12.64
CA GLN A 99 3.77 -11.82 13.62
C GLN A 99 2.41 -11.08 13.49
N GLY A 100 1.47 -11.64 12.74
CA GLY A 100 0.10 -11.10 12.60
C GLY A 100 -0.06 -9.99 11.57
N VAL A 101 0.94 -9.68 10.76
CA VAL A 101 0.90 -8.64 9.73
C VAL A 101 0.81 -9.26 8.34
N ILE A 102 -0.26 -8.95 7.62
CA ILE A 102 -0.45 -9.38 6.24
C ILE A 102 0.10 -8.31 5.31
N VAL A 103 1.13 -8.65 4.54
CA VAL A 103 1.67 -7.81 3.47
C VAL A 103 1.36 -8.42 2.10
N LEU A 104 1.20 -7.56 1.09
CA LEU A 104 0.96 -7.99 -0.28
C LEU A 104 2.22 -7.80 -1.13
N THR A 105 2.64 -8.87 -1.78
CA THR A 105 3.64 -8.79 -2.85
C THR A 105 2.97 -8.37 -4.16
N ALA A 106 3.66 -7.54 -4.93
CA ALA A 106 3.15 -6.92 -6.14
C ALA A 106 4.28 -6.69 -7.16
N GLY A 107 3.95 -6.00 -8.25
CA GLY A 107 4.90 -5.70 -9.31
C GLY A 107 5.03 -6.84 -10.33
N THR A 108 5.59 -6.52 -11.50
CA THR A 108 5.74 -7.47 -12.62
C THR A 108 6.61 -8.67 -12.25
N TYR A 109 7.58 -8.46 -11.38
CA TYR A 109 8.52 -9.49 -10.93
C TYR A 109 8.18 -10.03 -9.52
N GLY A 110 7.07 -9.59 -8.91
CA GLY A 110 6.67 -10.01 -7.56
C GLY A 110 7.58 -9.51 -6.44
N ASN A 111 8.48 -8.57 -6.71
CA ASN A 111 9.50 -8.06 -5.80
C ASN A 111 9.14 -6.73 -5.10
N VAL A 112 7.87 -6.35 -5.14
CA VAL A 112 7.36 -5.13 -4.50
C VAL A 112 6.53 -5.49 -3.27
N VAL A 113 6.82 -4.91 -2.12
CA VAL A 113 5.93 -4.91 -0.97
C VAL A 113 5.11 -3.63 -1.00
N ARG A 114 3.79 -3.78 -1.14
CA ARG A 114 2.86 -2.65 -1.18
C ARG A 114 2.02 -2.61 0.08
N LEU A 115 2.01 -1.47 0.73
CA LEU A 115 1.12 -1.17 1.84
C LEU A 115 -0.03 -0.27 1.38
N LEU A 116 -1.22 -0.61 1.81
CA LEU A 116 -2.44 0.19 1.67
C LEU A 116 -3.33 -0.07 2.89
N PRO A 117 -2.95 0.44 4.06
CA PRO A 117 -3.73 0.23 5.26
C PRO A 117 -5.08 0.98 5.18
N PRO A 118 -6.08 0.57 5.95
CA PRO A 118 -7.31 1.34 6.11
C PRO A 118 -7.00 2.78 6.54
N ILE A 119 -7.67 3.77 5.96
CA ILE A 119 -7.48 5.18 6.35
C ILE A 119 -7.82 5.42 7.83
N THR A 120 -8.63 4.55 8.42
CA THR A 120 -9.04 4.59 9.83
C THR A 120 -8.10 3.82 10.77
N ILE A 121 -6.95 3.36 10.28
CA ILE A 121 -5.99 2.63 11.12
C ILE A 121 -5.49 3.54 12.25
N ASP A 122 -5.33 2.96 13.44
CA ASP A 122 -4.68 3.62 14.57
C ASP A 122 -3.17 3.80 14.31
N ASP A 123 -2.61 4.93 14.76
CA ASP A 123 -1.19 5.23 14.51
C ASP A 123 -0.27 4.20 15.19
N ALA A 124 -0.61 3.73 16.37
CA ALA A 124 0.17 2.71 17.07
C ALA A 124 0.17 1.37 16.33
N LEU A 125 -0.96 0.97 15.75
CA LEU A 125 -1.04 -0.24 14.92
C LEU A 125 -0.27 -0.10 13.61
N LEU A 126 -0.26 1.11 13.03
CA LEU A 126 0.54 1.38 11.84
C LEU A 126 2.03 1.26 12.13
N GLU A 127 2.49 1.85 13.23
CA GLU A 127 3.88 1.80 13.68
C GLU A 127 4.30 0.36 14.04
N GLU A 128 3.45 -0.40 14.74
CA GLU A 128 3.67 -1.82 15.02
C GLU A 128 3.84 -2.63 13.73
N GLY A 129 2.94 -2.45 12.76
CA GLY A 129 3.03 -3.15 11.47
C GLY A 129 4.29 -2.79 10.67
N LEU A 130 4.74 -1.54 10.73
CA LEU A 130 6.00 -1.11 10.11
C LEU A 130 7.22 -1.73 10.82
N GLY A 131 7.20 -1.84 12.14
CA GLY A 131 8.25 -2.51 12.92
C GLY A 131 8.36 -4.00 12.56
N VAL A 132 7.23 -4.69 12.44
CA VAL A 132 7.20 -6.10 11.99
C VAL A 132 7.79 -6.26 10.58
N LEU A 133 7.48 -5.35 9.66
CA LEU A 133 8.07 -5.38 8.31
C LEU A 133 9.58 -5.13 8.36
N GLU A 134 10.05 -4.22 9.20
CA GLU A 134 11.48 -3.97 9.39
C GLU A 134 12.21 -5.22 9.88
N GLU A 135 11.67 -5.91 10.89
CA GLU A 135 12.24 -7.17 11.40
C GLU A 135 12.24 -8.28 10.33
N ALA A 136 11.18 -8.35 9.54
CA ALA A 136 11.09 -9.31 8.44
C ALA A 136 12.14 -9.07 7.35
N LEU A 137 12.46 -7.80 7.06
CA LEU A 137 13.54 -7.42 6.13
C LEU A 137 14.92 -7.73 6.72
N ALA A 138 15.13 -7.50 8.01
CA ALA A 138 16.40 -7.78 8.69
C ALA A 138 16.74 -9.28 8.73
N GLY A 139 15.75 -10.15 8.65
CA GLY A 139 15.93 -11.61 8.64
C GLY A 139 15.97 -12.22 7.22
N ALA A 140 16.00 -11.42 6.15
CA ALA A 140 15.90 -11.90 4.76
C ALA A 140 17.25 -12.21 4.13
#